data_ecb2eb33c086162253615aea5fb5ad1e
#
_entry.id   ecb2eb33c086162253615aea5fb5ad1e
#
_cell.length_a   1.000
_cell.length_b   1.000
_cell.length_c   1.000
_cell.angle_alpha   90.00
_cell.angle_beta   90.00
_cell.angle_gamma   90.00
#
_symmetry.space_group_name_H-M   'P 1'
#
loop_
_entity.id
_entity.type
_entity.pdbx_description
1 polymer ?
#
loop_
_entity_poly.entity_id
_entity_poly.type
_entity_poly.pdbx_seq_one_letter_code
_entity_poly.pdbx_strand_id
1 'polypeptide(L)'
;DNITFPENKRIIVYCTYGENSIPLVGKLKKRGYDAYNLSGGYREWLIHNSEELSNEEIDRYDRQIILPQVGADGQRKLKNAKVLIIGAGGLGSPAALYLAGAGIGTIGIMDADTVSISNLQRQIIHNMENSDQNKAESAKVALQKLNDKITVKAYTGFLTAENSERIISGYDFIIDAVDNFATKFLINDVCVLLKKPFCHAGIMRFEGQVMTCVPGEYPCYRCIFEEIPENGTIPNCSQSGIIGAVAGIIGSIQALEAIKYILGIGELLTGKMFIIDGLSMKTRIAEFAVKNKNCKVCGETPMIKNIKDHAEKYTINMCGF
;
A
#
# COMPACT_ATOMS: atom_id res chain seq x y z
N ASP A 1 11.53 -35.39 9.59
CA ASP A 1 11.62 -36.84 9.38
C ASP A 1 10.58 -37.65 10.16
N ASN A 2 9.76 -37.04 11.02
CA ASN A 2 8.73 -37.70 11.84
C ASN A 2 7.31 -37.19 11.52
N ILE A 3 6.99 -36.98 10.24
CA ILE A 3 5.63 -36.66 9.86
C ILE A 3 4.84 -37.96 9.77
N THR A 4 3.81 -38.12 10.60
CA THR A 4 2.79 -39.19 10.52
C THR A 4 1.56 -38.67 9.83
N PHE A 5 1.08 -39.38 8.85
CA PHE A 5 -0.16 -39.06 8.14
C PHE A 5 -1.33 -39.91 8.65
N PRO A 6 -2.57 -39.43 8.54
CA PRO A 6 -3.73 -40.25 8.92
C PRO A 6 -3.76 -41.58 8.15
N GLU A 7 -4.04 -42.66 8.85
CA GLU A 7 -4.21 -43.98 8.22
C GLU A 7 -5.43 -43.95 7.27
N ASN A 8 -5.36 -44.71 6.17
CA ASN A 8 -6.41 -44.86 5.18
C ASN A 8 -6.83 -43.59 4.43
N LYS A 9 -5.96 -42.55 4.37
CA LYS A 9 -6.19 -41.40 3.52
C LYS A 9 -5.20 -41.36 2.37
N ARG A 10 -5.71 -40.96 1.19
CA ARG A 10 -4.88 -40.69 0.02
C ARG A 10 -4.08 -39.43 0.25
N ILE A 11 -2.77 -39.46 0.03
CA ILE A 11 -1.86 -38.34 0.19
C ILE A 11 -1.51 -37.80 -1.19
N ILE A 12 -1.84 -36.55 -1.45
CA ILE A 12 -1.41 -35.84 -2.68
C ILE A 12 -0.22 -34.98 -2.30
N VAL A 13 0.93 -35.24 -2.94
CA VAL A 13 2.15 -34.44 -2.77
C VAL A 13 2.33 -33.58 -4.00
N TYR A 14 2.59 -32.31 -3.80
CA TYR A 14 2.82 -31.37 -4.89
C TYR A 14 3.97 -30.41 -4.61
N CYS A 15 4.53 -29.88 -5.65
CA CYS A 15 5.39 -28.70 -5.67
C CYS A 15 4.89 -27.77 -6.79
N THR A 16 5.57 -26.68 -7.06
CA THR A 16 5.11 -25.68 -8.05
C THR A 16 4.87 -26.31 -9.42
N TYR A 17 5.81 -27.14 -9.92
CA TYR A 17 5.77 -27.74 -11.25
C TYR A 17 5.57 -29.26 -11.26
N GLY A 18 5.43 -29.89 -10.10
CA GLY A 18 5.17 -31.34 -10.00
C GLY A 18 6.41 -32.25 -10.08
N GLU A 19 7.61 -31.70 -10.28
CA GLU A 19 8.85 -32.48 -10.45
C GLU A 19 9.54 -32.78 -9.10
N ASN A 20 9.71 -31.77 -8.25
CA ASN A 20 10.40 -31.90 -6.96
C ASN A 20 9.62 -32.73 -5.92
N SER A 21 8.34 -32.98 -6.15
CA SER A 21 7.48 -33.80 -5.30
C SER A 21 7.60 -35.31 -5.58
N ILE A 22 8.07 -35.71 -6.78
CA ILE A 22 8.19 -37.12 -7.20
C ILE A 22 9.05 -37.97 -6.24
N PRO A 23 10.26 -37.51 -5.84
CA PRO A 23 11.09 -38.31 -4.90
C PRO A 23 10.42 -38.54 -3.55
N LEU A 24 9.64 -37.54 -3.07
CA LEU A 24 8.93 -37.65 -1.79
C LEU A 24 7.80 -38.68 -1.87
N VAL A 25 7.04 -38.67 -2.98
CA VAL A 25 6.01 -39.71 -3.24
C VAL A 25 6.62 -41.11 -3.22
N GLY A 26 7.79 -41.29 -3.84
CA GLY A 26 8.51 -42.58 -3.80
C GLY A 26 8.87 -43.00 -2.38
N LYS A 27 9.34 -42.08 -1.53
CA LYS A 27 9.64 -42.36 -0.12
C LYS A 27 8.39 -42.70 0.69
N LEU A 28 7.28 -42.01 0.46
CA LEU A 28 6.00 -42.27 1.16
C LEU A 28 5.43 -43.63 0.77
N LYS A 29 5.45 -43.99 -0.50
CA LYS A 29 5.02 -45.32 -0.97
C LYS A 29 5.84 -46.44 -0.37
N LYS A 30 7.17 -46.30 -0.24
CA LYS A 30 8.05 -47.26 0.43
C LYS A 30 7.72 -47.44 1.92
N ARG A 31 7.10 -46.45 2.55
CA ARG A 31 6.63 -46.49 3.95
C ARG A 31 5.19 -47.03 4.09
N GLY A 32 4.57 -47.46 2.98
CA GLY A 32 3.20 -48.03 2.97
C GLY A 32 2.06 -47.00 2.84
N TYR A 33 2.37 -45.74 2.56
CA TYR A 33 1.33 -44.71 2.36
C TYR A 33 0.77 -44.74 0.92
N ASP A 34 -0.55 -44.50 0.79
CA ASP A 34 -1.21 -44.28 -0.50
C ASP A 34 -0.95 -42.85 -1.01
N ALA A 35 0.22 -42.64 -1.63
CA ALA A 35 0.72 -41.33 -2.01
C ALA A 35 0.77 -41.13 -3.55
N TYR A 36 0.39 -39.96 -4.01
CA TYR A 36 0.35 -39.56 -5.42
C TYR A 36 1.05 -38.22 -5.64
N ASN A 37 1.64 -38.06 -6.83
CA ASN A 37 2.16 -36.79 -7.29
C ASN A 37 1.08 -36.02 -8.04
N LEU A 38 0.95 -34.73 -7.80
CA LEU A 38 0.14 -33.85 -8.65
C LEU A 38 0.98 -33.55 -9.92
N SER A 39 0.60 -34.13 -11.04
CA SER A 39 1.26 -33.90 -12.32
C SER A 39 1.12 -32.43 -12.73
N GLY A 40 2.19 -31.81 -13.22
CA GLY A 40 2.25 -30.36 -13.53
C GLY A 40 2.26 -29.47 -12.27
N GLY A 41 2.14 -30.06 -11.07
CA GLY A 41 2.20 -29.36 -9.80
C GLY A 41 1.03 -28.42 -9.53
N TYR A 42 1.22 -27.57 -8.51
CA TYR A 42 0.19 -26.59 -8.11
C TYR A 42 -0.12 -25.57 -9.21
N ARG A 43 0.87 -25.23 -10.04
CA ARG A 43 0.70 -24.29 -11.16
C ARG A 43 -0.30 -24.82 -12.21
N GLU A 44 -0.13 -26.05 -12.67
CA GLU A 44 -1.05 -26.67 -13.64
C GLU A 44 -2.45 -26.83 -13.08
N TRP A 45 -2.53 -27.21 -11.80
CA TRP A 45 -3.81 -27.29 -11.09
C TRP A 45 -4.51 -25.93 -11.04
N LEU A 46 -3.79 -24.84 -10.80
CA LEU A 46 -4.33 -23.47 -10.82
C LEU A 46 -4.85 -23.08 -12.20
N ILE A 47 -4.09 -23.37 -13.25
CA ILE A 47 -4.49 -23.08 -14.65
C ILE A 47 -5.83 -23.74 -14.97
N HIS A 48 -6.04 -24.97 -14.52
CA HIS A 48 -7.27 -25.70 -14.78
C HIS A 48 -8.42 -25.35 -13.84
N ASN A 49 -8.16 -24.78 -12.67
CA ASN A 49 -9.18 -24.58 -11.64
C ASN A 49 -9.38 -23.11 -11.26
N SER A 50 -8.71 -22.16 -11.93
CA SER A 50 -8.90 -20.73 -11.69
C SER A 50 -9.61 -20.07 -12.86
N GLU A 51 -10.89 -19.76 -12.70
CA GLU A 51 -11.68 -19.07 -13.75
C GLU A 51 -11.38 -17.56 -13.82
N GLU A 52 -10.82 -16.97 -12.77
CA GLU A 52 -10.64 -15.52 -12.63
C GLU A 52 -9.23 -15.01 -12.91
N LEU A 53 -8.23 -15.90 -12.95
CA LEU A 53 -6.84 -15.55 -13.28
C LEU A 53 -6.46 -16.16 -14.63
N SER A 54 -5.96 -15.34 -15.55
CA SER A 54 -5.41 -15.83 -16.82
C SER A 54 -4.07 -16.56 -16.60
N ASN A 55 -3.65 -17.37 -17.57
CA ASN A 55 -2.35 -18.04 -17.52
C ASN A 55 -1.19 -17.05 -17.38
N GLU A 56 -1.27 -15.91 -18.06
CA GLU A 56 -0.27 -14.85 -17.95
C GLU A 56 -0.23 -14.22 -16.55
N GLU A 57 -1.38 -14.08 -15.88
CA GLU A 57 -1.46 -13.59 -14.50
C GLU A 57 -0.91 -14.63 -13.52
N ILE A 58 -1.20 -15.91 -13.74
CA ILE A 58 -0.62 -17.01 -12.94
C ILE A 58 0.91 -17.00 -13.06
N ASP A 59 1.45 -16.85 -14.27
CA ASP A 59 2.90 -16.75 -14.49
C ASP A 59 3.50 -15.50 -13.84
N ARG A 60 2.85 -14.36 -14.00
CA ARG A 60 3.31 -13.07 -13.44
C ARG A 60 3.37 -13.09 -11.93
N TYR A 61 2.36 -13.66 -11.29
CA TYR A 61 2.19 -13.64 -9.83
C TYR A 61 2.57 -14.96 -9.15
N ASP A 62 3.21 -15.91 -9.86
CA ASP A 62 3.61 -17.22 -9.33
C ASP A 62 4.28 -17.12 -7.95
N ARG A 63 5.24 -16.19 -7.81
CA ARG A 63 6.01 -16.03 -6.57
C ARG A 63 5.19 -15.57 -5.37
N GLN A 64 4.05 -14.92 -5.58
CA GLN A 64 3.12 -14.54 -4.50
C GLN A 64 2.07 -15.63 -4.29
N ILE A 65 1.56 -16.25 -5.37
CA ILE A 65 0.52 -17.28 -5.31
C ILE A 65 0.99 -18.51 -4.53
N ILE A 66 2.27 -18.86 -4.60
CA ILE A 66 2.83 -19.98 -3.82
C ILE A 66 2.95 -19.72 -2.32
N LEU A 67 2.81 -18.47 -1.87
CA LEU A 67 2.80 -18.15 -0.44
C LEU A 67 1.47 -18.63 0.17
N PRO A 68 1.48 -19.46 1.24
CA PRO A 68 0.26 -19.98 1.85
C PRO A 68 -0.72 -18.89 2.31
N GLN A 69 -0.19 -17.72 2.68
CA GLN A 69 -0.98 -16.56 3.13
C GLN A 69 -1.66 -15.83 1.98
N VAL A 70 -1.19 -15.98 0.76
CA VAL A 70 -1.74 -15.34 -0.45
C VAL A 70 -2.59 -16.32 -1.23
N GLY A 71 -1.99 -17.35 -1.80
CA GLY A 71 -2.68 -18.31 -2.65
C GLY A 71 -3.32 -17.66 -3.88
N ALA A 72 -4.07 -18.43 -4.64
CA ALA A 72 -4.87 -17.91 -5.74
C ALA A 72 -6.00 -16.98 -5.26
N ASP A 73 -6.61 -17.29 -4.10
CA ASP A 73 -7.68 -16.49 -3.53
C ASP A 73 -7.19 -15.10 -3.12
N GLY A 74 -6.01 -15.01 -2.52
CA GLY A 74 -5.38 -13.72 -2.21
C GLY A 74 -5.05 -12.94 -3.48
N GLN A 75 -4.54 -13.58 -4.53
CA GLN A 75 -4.26 -12.90 -5.79
C GLN A 75 -5.54 -12.37 -6.44
N ARG A 76 -6.68 -13.08 -6.35
CA ARG A 76 -7.97 -12.56 -6.79
C ARG A 76 -8.43 -11.35 -5.99
N LYS A 77 -8.22 -11.35 -4.66
CA LYS A 77 -8.52 -10.17 -3.83
C LYS A 77 -7.69 -8.95 -4.28
N LEU A 78 -6.39 -9.13 -4.53
CA LEU A 78 -5.53 -8.04 -5.04
C LEU A 78 -6.01 -7.54 -6.41
N LYS A 79 -6.34 -8.44 -7.34
CA LYS A 79 -6.87 -8.12 -8.67
C LYS A 79 -8.17 -7.31 -8.61
N ASN A 80 -9.03 -7.57 -7.65
CA ASN A 80 -10.31 -6.88 -7.50
C ASN A 80 -10.22 -5.59 -6.68
N ALA A 81 -9.10 -5.37 -5.98
CA ALA A 81 -8.91 -4.23 -5.11
C ALA A 81 -8.61 -2.93 -5.87
N LYS A 82 -8.98 -1.81 -5.21
CA LYS A 82 -8.76 -0.45 -5.70
C LYS A 82 -8.00 0.36 -4.65
N VAL A 83 -6.80 0.82 -4.99
CA VAL A 83 -5.95 1.62 -4.10
C VAL A 83 -5.74 3.01 -4.69
N LEU A 84 -5.96 4.05 -3.90
CA LEU A 84 -5.65 5.43 -4.28
C LEU A 84 -4.34 5.87 -3.61
N ILE A 85 -3.43 6.39 -4.40
CA ILE A 85 -2.18 6.99 -3.95
C ILE A 85 -2.29 8.50 -4.15
N ILE A 86 -2.20 9.26 -3.08
CA ILE A 86 -2.23 10.71 -3.11
C ILE A 86 -0.80 11.20 -2.92
N GLY A 87 -0.22 11.73 -3.98
CA GLY A 87 1.20 12.08 -4.13
C GLY A 87 1.98 11.05 -4.96
N ALA A 88 2.51 11.47 -6.11
CA ALA A 88 3.38 10.66 -6.98
C ALA A 88 4.87 11.01 -6.77
N GLY A 89 5.21 11.44 -5.55
CA GLY A 89 6.54 11.84 -5.13
C GLY A 89 7.42 10.69 -4.64
N GLY A 90 8.31 10.99 -3.68
CA GLY A 90 9.29 10.02 -3.16
C GLY A 90 8.68 8.84 -2.44
N LEU A 91 7.57 9.02 -1.71
CA LEU A 91 6.81 7.95 -1.05
C LEU A 91 5.90 7.22 -2.04
N GLY A 92 5.17 7.97 -2.86
CA GLY A 92 4.22 7.41 -3.81
C GLY A 92 4.87 6.56 -4.89
N SER A 93 6.09 6.91 -5.32
CA SER A 93 6.84 6.16 -6.35
C SER A 93 7.02 4.69 -6.00
N PRO A 94 7.70 4.32 -4.90
CA PRO A 94 7.88 2.92 -4.53
C PRO A 94 6.54 2.25 -4.16
N ALA A 95 5.63 2.97 -3.49
CA ALA A 95 4.31 2.42 -3.16
C ALA A 95 3.55 2.00 -4.43
N ALA A 96 3.49 2.87 -5.44
CA ALA A 96 2.81 2.59 -6.69
C ALA A 96 3.43 1.42 -7.47
N LEU A 97 4.77 1.39 -7.56
CA LEU A 97 5.50 0.31 -8.25
C LEU A 97 5.24 -1.05 -7.61
N TYR A 98 5.31 -1.17 -6.28
CA TYR A 98 5.05 -2.44 -5.60
C TYR A 98 3.58 -2.86 -5.65
N LEU A 99 2.63 -1.94 -5.57
CA LEU A 99 1.21 -2.26 -5.72
C LEU A 99 0.88 -2.71 -7.15
N ALA A 100 1.47 -2.08 -8.16
CA ALA A 100 1.34 -2.51 -9.56
C ALA A 100 1.99 -3.87 -9.79
N GLY A 101 3.20 -4.09 -9.25
CA GLY A 101 3.89 -5.37 -9.30
C GLY A 101 3.11 -6.50 -8.61
N ALA A 102 2.44 -6.20 -7.49
CA ALA A 102 1.59 -7.15 -6.78
C ALA A 102 0.25 -7.44 -7.48
N GLY A 103 -0.12 -6.66 -8.49
CA GLY A 103 -1.34 -6.87 -9.26
C GLY A 103 -2.60 -6.30 -8.60
N ILE A 104 -2.49 -5.14 -7.94
CA ILE A 104 -3.68 -4.37 -7.54
C ILE A 104 -4.46 -3.96 -8.78
N GLY A 105 -5.69 -4.44 -8.91
CA GLY A 105 -6.46 -4.33 -10.15
C GLY A 105 -6.76 -2.89 -10.59
N THR A 106 -6.93 -1.97 -9.64
CA THR A 106 -7.08 -0.54 -9.97
C THR A 106 -6.21 0.31 -9.04
N ILE A 107 -5.32 1.10 -9.63
CA ILE A 107 -4.52 2.10 -8.92
C ILE A 107 -4.97 3.49 -9.38
N GLY A 108 -5.49 4.29 -8.44
CA GLY A 108 -5.61 5.74 -8.63
C GLY A 108 -4.30 6.40 -8.21
N ILE A 109 -3.79 7.34 -8.99
CA ILE A 109 -2.63 8.13 -8.60
C ILE A 109 -2.94 9.61 -8.81
N MET A 110 -2.71 10.42 -7.78
CA MET A 110 -3.07 11.83 -7.77
C MET A 110 -1.87 12.70 -7.49
N ASP A 111 -1.57 13.64 -8.39
CA ASP A 111 -0.53 14.64 -8.19
C ASP A 111 -0.76 15.82 -9.14
N ALA A 112 -0.64 17.05 -8.65
CA ALA A 112 -0.83 18.26 -9.44
C ALA A 112 0.47 18.76 -10.08
N ASP A 113 1.61 18.33 -9.57
CA ASP A 113 2.93 18.82 -9.98
C ASP A 113 3.39 18.22 -11.31
N THR A 114 4.46 18.82 -11.86
CA THR A 114 5.21 18.29 -12.99
C THR A 114 6.52 17.63 -12.52
N VAL A 115 7.02 16.73 -13.34
CA VAL A 115 8.30 16.06 -13.12
C VAL A 115 9.43 17.07 -13.32
N SER A 116 10.33 17.17 -12.34
CA SER A 116 11.52 18.01 -12.39
C SER A 116 12.78 17.15 -12.16
N ILE A 117 13.89 17.53 -12.78
CA ILE A 117 15.19 16.85 -12.62
C ILE A 117 15.59 16.73 -11.15
N SER A 118 15.34 17.77 -10.34
CA SER A 118 15.61 17.78 -8.90
C SER A 118 14.79 16.75 -8.10
N ASN A 119 13.75 16.19 -8.69
CA ASN A 119 12.91 15.17 -8.07
C ASN A 119 13.43 13.75 -8.28
N LEU A 120 14.16 13.49 -9.38
CA LEU A 120 14.52 12.16 -9.84
C LEU A 120 15.41 11.38 -8.87
N GLN A 121 16.13 12.05 -7.97
CA GLN A 121 16.95 11.41 -6.94
C GLN A 121 16.13 10.60 -5.91
N ARG A 122 14.78 10.79 -5.84
CA ARG A 122 13.89 10.07 -4.92
C ARG A 122 12.56 9.64 -5.54
N GLN A 123 12.14 10.24 -6.64
CA GLN A 123 10.86 9.95 -7.32
C GLN A 123 11.09 8.97 -8.47
N ILE A 124 11.45 7.74 -8.12
CA ILE A 124 11.98 6.69 -9.03
C ILE A 124 10.99 6.14 -10.06
N ILE A 125 9.72 6.50 -9.96
CA ILE A 125 8.70 6.16 -10.96
C ILE A 125 8.81 7.04 -12.22
N HIS A 126 9.48 8.18 -12.11
CA HIS A 126 9.73 9.13 -13.19
C HIS A 126 11.16 9.00 -13.74
N ASN A 127 11.39 9.49 -14.94
CA ASN A 127 12.69 9.51 -15.60
C ASN A 127 12.90 10.82 -16.40
N MET A 128 14.05 10.96 -17.03
CA MET A 128 14.40 12.17 -17.81
C MET A 128 13.45 12.40 -19.00
N GLU A 129 12.90 11.34 -19.61
CA GLU A 129 11.99 11.44 -20.74
C GLU A 129 10.63 12.06 -20.34
N ASN A 130 10.30 12.01 -19.05
CA ASN A 130 9.07 12.54 -18.51
C ASN A 130 9.21 13.96 -17.93
N SER A 131 10.37 14.64 -18.11
CA SER A 131 10.55 16.01 -17.63
C SER A 131 9.40 16.92 -18.12
N ASP A 132 8.93 17.77 -17.22
CA ASP A 132 7.83 18.72 -17.44
C ASP A 132 6.43 18.11 -17.69
N GLN A 133 6.32 16.77 -17.71
CA GLN A 133 5.02 16.09 -17.72
C GLN A 133 4.38 16.11 -16.33
N ASN A 134 3.06 16.10 -16.25
CA ASN A 134 2.38 15.93 -14.97
C ASN A 134 2.78 14.60 -14.33
N LYS A 135 3.06 14.61 -13.02
CA LYS A 135 3.54 13.43 -12.28
C LYS A 135 2.55 12.27 -12.28
N ALA A 136 1.25 12.53 -12.18
CA ALA A 136 0.23 11.47 -12.19
C ALA A 136 0.17 10.77 -13.55
N GLU A 137 0.24 11.51 -14.66
CA GLU A 137 0.28 10.92 -16.01
C GLU A 137 1.59 10.19 -16.29
N SER A 138 2.74 10.75 -15.89
CA SER A 138 4.04 10.09 -15.98
C SER A 138 4.03 8.76 -15.21
N ALA A 139 3.53 8.75 -13.98
CA ALA A 139 3.41 7.55 -13.16
C ALA A 139 2.48 6.51 -13.80
N LYS A 140 1.34 6.92 -14.36
CA LYS A 140 0.42 6.01 -15.07
C LYS A 140 1.13 5.29 -16.20
N VAL A 141 1.91 5.99 -17.03
CA VAL A 141 2.67 5.37 -18.12
C VAL A 141 3.68 4.35 -17.59
N ALA A 142 4.39 4.69 -16.52
CA ALA A 142 5.37 3.79 -15.91
C ALA A 142 4.71 2.52 -15.35
N LEU A 143 3.59 2.66 -14.64
CA LEU A 143 2.86 1.54 -14.06
C LEU A 143 2.25 0.62 -15.12
N GLN A 144 1.71 1.16 -16.21
CA GLN A 144 1.18 0.38 -17.32
C GLN A 144 2.28 -0.37 -18.09
N LYS A 145 3.50 0.19 -18.20
CA LYS A 145 4.67 -0.52 -18.74
C LYS A 145 5.13 -1.65 -17.81
N LEU A 146 5.02 -1.47 -16.50
CA LEU A 146 5.36 -2.51 -15.52
C LEU A 146 4.33 -3.64 -15.52
N ASN A 147 3.04 -3.31 -15.57
CA ASN A 147 1.94 -4.27 -15.52
C ASN A 147 0.75 -3.81 -16.36
N ASP A 148 0.56 -4.45 -17.50
CA ASP A 148 -0.51 -4.17 -18.46
C ASP A 148 -1.87 -4.78 -18.07
N LYS A 149 -1.93 -5.59 -17.01
CA LYS A 149 -3.15 -6.24 -16.52
C LYS A 149 -3.91 -5.40 -15.51
N ILE A 150 -3.38 -4.25 -15.09
CA ILE A 150 -4.01 -3.36 -14.11
C ILE A 150 -4.59 -2.11 -14.78
N THR A 151 -5.57 -1.52 -14.14
CA THR A 151 -6.12 -0.21 -14.53
C THR A 151 -5.46 0.89 -13.72
N VAL A 152 -4.88 1.90 -14.39
CA VAL A 152 -4.31 3.08 -13.72
C VAL A 152 -5.12 4.32 -14.08
N LYS A 153 -5.62 5.03 -13.06
CA LYS A 153 -6.36 6.29 -13.19
C LYS A 153 -5.50 7.44 -12.69
N ALA A 154 -5.09 8.34 -13.56
CA ALA A 154 -4.36 9.54 -13.19
C ALA A 154 -5.36 10.67 -12.86
N TYR A 155 -5.07 11.40 -11.77
CA TYR A 155 -5.75 12.62 -11.35
C TYR A 155 -4.74 13.74 -11.31
N THR A 156 -4.82 14.65 -12.26
CA THR A 156 -3.82 15.72 -12.51
C THR A 156 -4.12 17.01 -11.73
N GLY A 157 -4.55 16.88 -10.48
CA GLY A 157 -4.91 18.02 -9.63
C GLY A 157 -4.67 17.75 -8.16
N PHE A 158 -4.86 18.77 -7.34
CA PHE A 158 -4.81 18.66 -5.89
C PHE A 158 -6.06 17.98 -5.32
N LEU A 159 -5.88 17.28 -4.21
CA LEU A 159 -6.99 16.87 -3.37
C LEU A 159 -7.50 18.10 -2.62
N THR A 160 -8.79 18.40 -2.74
CA THR A 160 -9.44 19.54 -2.10
C THR A 160 -10.67 19.09 -1.31
N ALA A 161 -11.20 19.98 -0.46
CA ALA A 161 -12.43 19.70 0.26
C ALA A 161 -13.61 19.35 -0.68
N GLU A 162 -13.64 19.93 -1.89
CA GLU A 162 -14.73 19.75 -2.86
C GLU A 162 -14.67 18.41 -3.58
N ASN A 163 -13.46 17.88 -3.84
CA ASN A 163 -13.30 16.66 -4.65
C ASN A 163 -12.98 15.40 -3.84
N SER A 164 -12.53 15.55 -2.59
CA SER A 164 -11.95 14.49 -1.76
C SER A 164 -12.93 13.33 -1.51
N GLU A 165 -14.15 13.61 -1.08
CA GLU A 165 -15.14 12.57 -0.81
C GLU A 165 -15.48 11.76 -2.05
N ARG A 166 -15.71 12.45 -3.19
CA ARG A 166 -16.02 11.80 -4.47
C ARG A 166 -14.90 10.90 -4.95
N ILE A 167 -13.64 11.32 -4.78
CA ILE A 167 -12.49 10.56 -5.25
C ILE A 167 -12.20 9.40 -4.31
N ILE A 168 -12.08 9.66 -3.00
CA ILE A 168 -11.70 8.67 -1.97
C ILE A 168 -12.75 7.56 -1.84
N SER A 169 -14.05 7.87 -1.97
CA SER A 169 -15.12 6.88 -1.87
C SER A 169 -14.99 5.73 -2.86
N GLY A 170 -14.39 5.96 -4.02
CA GLY A 170 -14.21 4.99 -5.09
C GLY A 170 -13.11 3.95 -4.86
N TYR A 171 -12.41 3.99 -3.72
CA TYR A 171 -11.26 3.14 -3.42
C TYR A 171 -11.42 2.38 -2.11
N ASP A 172 -10.72 1.25 -1.98
CA ASP A 172 -10.78 0.36 -0.82
C ASP A 172 -9.71 0.70 0.22
N PHE A 173 -8.57 1.25 -0.22
CA PHE A 173 -7.47 1.66 0.63
C PHE A 173 -6.79 2.92 0.07
N ILE A 174 -6.34 3.81 0.96
CA ILE A 174 -5.73 5.08 0.57
C ILE A 174 -4.28 5.13 1.07
N ILE A 175 -3.37 5.53 0.20
CA ILE A 175 -1.96 5.81 0.53
C ILE A 175 -1.79 7.34 0.60
N ASP A 176 -1.48 7.83 1.79
CA ASP A 176 -1.05 9.21 2.01
C ASP A 176 0.46 9.32 1.75
N ALA A 177 0.82 9.80 0.57
CA ALA A 177 2.20 10.02 0.14
C ALA A 177 2.51 11.51 -0.08
N VAL A 178 1.72 12.41 0.51
CA VAL A 178 1.91 13.86 0.39
C VAL A 178 2.93 14.39 1.40
N ASP A 179 3.48 15.57 1.15
CA ASP A 179 4.50 16.21 1.96
C ASP A 179 4.04 17.49 2.69
N ASN A 180 2.74 17.80 2.64
CA ASN A 180 2.16 18.95 3.32
C ASN A 180 1.08 18.55 4.33
N PHE A 181 1.04 19.23 5.44
CA PHE A 181 0.14 18.90 6.56
C PHE A 181 -1.34 19.14 6.22
N ALA A 182 -1.68 20.19 5.47
CA ALA A 182 -3.06 20.47 5.12
C ALA A 182 -3.72 19.29 4.41
N THR A 183 -3.07 18.74 3.39
CA THR A 183 -3.58 17.56 2.67
C THR A 183 -3.56 16.30 3.54
N LYS A 184 -2.56 16.10 4.41
CA LYS A 184 -2.53 14.97 5.36
C LYS A 184 -3.75 14.95 6.28
N PHE A 185 -4.08 16.09 6.84
CA PHE A 185 -5.27 16.23 7.68
C PHE A 185 -6.57 16.09 6.89
N LEU A 186 -6.63 16.60 5.67
CA LEU A 186 -7.76 16.37 4.77
C LEU A 186 -7.98 14.88 4.50
N ILE A 187 -6.92 14.16 4.13
CA ILE A 187 -6.98 12.70 3.90
C ILE A 187 -7.50 11.99 5.14
N ASN A 188 -6.92 12.28 6.32
CA ASN A 188 -7.39 11.69 7.58
C ASN A 188 -8.88 11.92 7.79
N ASP A 189 -9.32 13.17 7.70
CA ASP A 189 -10.67 13.55 8.07
C ASP A 189 -11.70 12.93 7.10
N VAL A 190 -11.43 12.99 5.80
CA VAL A 190 -12.27 12.33 4.78
C VAL A 190 -12.30 10.81 4.98
N CYS A 191 -11.15 10.17 5.18
CA CYS A 191 -11.08 8.73 5.40
C CYS A 191 -11.83 8.30 6.66
N VAL A 192 -11.76 9.08 7.74
CA VAL A 192 -12.52 8.79 8.97
C VAL A 192 -14.02 8.92 8.72
N LEU A 193 -14.48 9.98 8.07
CA LEU A 193 -15.90 10.19 7.77
C LEU A 193 -16.47 9.12 6.83
N LEU A 194 -15.70 8.73 5.81
CA LEU A 194 -16.08 7.70 4.84
C LEU A 194 -15.79 6.27 5.32
N LYS A 195 -15.20 6.10 6.52
CA LYS A 195 -14.75 4.81 7.05
C LYS A 195 -13.79 4.07 6.10
N LYS A 196 -12.91 4.80 5.41
CA LYS A 196 -11.90 4.25 4.51
C LYS A 196 -10.57 4.05 5.24
N PRO A 197 -9.95 2.87 5.17
CA PRO A 197 -8.62 2.66 5.72
C PRO A 197 -7.60 3.45 4.91
N PHE A 198 -6.56 3.92 5.60
CA PHE A 198 -5.46 4.62 4.95
C PHE A 198 -4.13 4.39 5.66
N CYS A 199 -3.04 4.52 4.92
CA CYS A 199 -1.69 4.45 5.47
C CYS A 199 -1.02 5.81 5.32
N HIS A 200 -0.74 6.44 6.47
CA HIS A 200 -0.01 7.69 6.56
C HIS A 200 1.49 7.43 6.63
N ALA A 201 2.29 8.28 5.99
CA ALA A 201 3.73 8.28 6.11
C ALA A 201 4.31 9.71 6.13
N GLY A 202 5.49 9.83 6.72
CA GLY A 202 6.28 11.06 6.73
C GLY A 202 7.77 10.70 6.64
N ILE A 203 8.52 11.53 5.93
CA ILE A 203 9.97 11.39 5.81
C ILE A 203 10.63 12.76 5.93
N MET A 204 11.77 12.80 6.59
CA MET A 204 12.60 14.01 6.71
C MET A 204 14.05 13.60 6.91
N ARG A 205 14.95 14.16 6.09
CA ARG A 205 16.38 13.83 6.15
C ARG A 205 16.63 12.33 5.99
N PHE A 206 17.06 11.66 7.04
CA PHE A 206 17.27 10.21 7.13
C PHE A 206 16.21 9.49 7.96
N GLU A 207 15.21 10.21 8.46
CA GLU A 207 14.16 9.62 9.27
C GLU A 207 12.90 9.37 8.46
N GLY A 208 12.21 8.28 8.79
CA GLY A 208 10.94 7.94 8.21
C GLY A 208 9.98 7.37 9.24
N GLN A 209 8.69 7.64 9.05
CA GLN A 209 7.63 7.10 9.90
C GLN A 209 6.43 6.67 9.06
N VAL A 210 5.72 5.66 9.55
CA VAL A 210 4.52 5.14 8.90
C VAL A 210 3.55 4.57 9.93
N MET A 211 2.25 4.80 9.71
CA MET A 211 1.16 4.21 10.48
C MET A 211 -0.03 3.92 9.59
N THR A 212 -0.80 2.91 9.96
CA THR A 212 -2.06 2.57 9.29
C THR A 212 -3.22 2.96 10.19
N CYS A 213 -4.24 3.57 9.61
CA CYS A 213 -5.47 3.92 10.29
C CYS A 213 -6.64 3.14 9.66
N VAL A 214 -7.33 2.36 10.49
CA VAL A 214 -8.62 1.74 10.18
C VAL A 214 -9.66 2.47 11.02
N PRO A 215 -10.49 3.33 10.42
CA PRO A 215 -11.43 4.16 11.15
C PRO A 215 -12.43 3.32 11.97
N GLY A 216 -12.66 3.73 13.20
CA GLY A 216 -13.58 3.04 14.11
C GLY A 216 -12.87 2.21 15.19
N GLU A 217 -11.76 1.56 14.87
CA GLU A 217 -11.08 0.63 15.79
C GLU A 217 -9.96 1.31 16.61
N TYR A 218 -9.07 2.06 15.96
CA TYR A 218 -7.86 2.62 16.54
C TYR A 218 -7.81 4.14 16.41
N PRO A 219 -6.85 4.83 17.09
CA PRO A 219 -6.61 6.24 16.90
C PRO A 219 -6.42 6.62 15.44
N CYS A 220 -7.05 7.71 15.01
CA CYS A 220 -6.77 8.31 13.72
C CYS A 220 -5.55 9.27 13.82
N TYR A 221 -5.10 9.83 12.70
CA TYR A 221 -3.97 10.77 12.68
C TYR A 221 -4.21 11.97 13.61
N ARG A 222 -5.44 12.52 13.67
CA ARG A 222 -5.82 13.62 14.61
C ARG A 222 -5.84 13.22 16.07
N CYS A 223 -5.94 11.96 16.41
CA CYS A 223 -5.81 11.54 17.80
C CYS A 223 -4.39 11.73 18.33
N ILE A 224 -3.40 11.70 17.43
CA ILE A 224 -1.97 11.82 17.74
C ILE A 224 -1.48 13.25 17.49
N PHE A 225 -1.87 13.84 16.35
CA PHE A 225 -1.52 15.19 15.93
C PHE A 225 -2.81 16.02 15.86
N GLU A 226 -3.14 16.73 16.91
CA GLU A 226 -4.47 17.35 17.10
C GLU A 226 -4.76 18.45 16.09
N GLU A 227 -3.76 19.25 15.74
CA GLU A 227 -3.89 20.45 14.92
C GLU A 227 -2.94 20.45 13.74
N ILE A 228 -3.33 21.14 12.69
CA ILE A 228 -2.44 21.46 11.59
C ILE A 228 -1.39 22.45 12.11
N PRO A 229 -0.09 22.15 11.99
CA PRO A 229 0.95 23.09 12.43
C PRO A 229 0.83 24.42 11.70
N GLU A 230 1.09 25.52 12.43
CA GLU A 230 1.17 26.85 11.81
C GLU A 230 2.29 26.87 10.75
N ASN A 231 2.03 27.60 9.67
CA ASN A 231 2.98 27.72 8.57
C ASN A 231 4.36 28.19 9.05
N GLY A 232 5.40 27.46 8.66
CA GLY A 232 6.78 27.78 9.01
C GLY A 232 7.28 27.27 10.37
N THR A 233 6.42 26.67 11.21
CA THR A 233 6.84 26.09 12.49
C THR A 233 7.59 24.76 12.32
N ILE A 234 7.26 24.00 11.28
CA ILE A 234 7.96 22.75 10.93
C ILE A 234 8.56 22.91 9.54
N PRO A 235 9.87 22.72 9.38
CA PRO A 235 10.51 22.77 8.06
C PRO A 235 9.88 21.72 7.13
N ASN A 236 9.57 22.09 5.91
CA ASN A 236 9.12 21.15 4.89
C ASN A 236 10.28 20.31 4.33
N CYS A 237 9.94 19.27 3.56
CA CYS A 237 10.93 18.37 2.96
C CYS A 237 11.91 19.08 2.03
N SER A 238 11.51 20.14 1.33
CA SER A 238 12.37 20.90 0.44
C SER A 238 13.46 21.71 1.19
N GLN A 239 13.14 22.16 2.41
CA GLN A 239 14.06 22.91 3.27
C GLN A 239 15.00 21.99 4.06
N SER A 240 14.53 20.81 4.45
CA SER A 240 15.28 19.89 5.33
C SER A 240 16.16 18.89 4.58
N GLY A 241 15.86 18.64 3.30
CA GLY A 241 16.50 17.59 2.52
C GLY A 241 15.94 16.20 2.84
N ILE A 242 16.10 15.26 1.90
CA ILE A 242 15.65 13.86 2.01
C ILE A 242 16.61 12.97 1.25
N ILE A 243 16.93 11.82 1.84
CA ILE A 243 17.61 10.75 1.11
C ILE A 243 16.58 9.81 0.47
N GLY A 244 16.68 9.58 -0.84
CA GLY A 244 15.69 8.81 -1.62
C GLY A 244 15.50 7.39 -1.12
N ALA A 245 16.55 6.73 -0.63
CA ALA A 245 16.46 5.35 -0.10
C ALA A 245 15.52 5.24 1.12
N VAL A 246 15.47 6.25 2.00
CA VAL A 246 14.52 6.26 3.13
C VAL A 246 13.08 6.39 2.62
N ALA A 247 12.85 7.24 1.61
CA ALA A 247 11.55 7.32 0.94
C ALA A 247 11.16 5.96 0.34
N GLY A 248 12.11 5.24 -0.26
CA GLY A 248 11.94 3.90 -0.79
C GLY A 248 11.48 2.89 0.27
N ILE A 249 12.15 2.86 1.42
CA ILE A 249 11.79 1.98 2.55
C ILE A 249 10.36 2.27 3.02
N ILE A 250 10.05 3.52 3.32
CA ILE A 250 8.77 3.92 3.89
C ILE A 250 7.60 3.71 2.91
N GLY A 251 7.76 4.11 1.64
CA GLY A 251 6.73 3.86 0.64
C GLY A 251 6.50 2.37 0.33
N SER A 252 7.55 1.55 0.44
CA SER A 252 7.40 0.08 0.34
C SER A 252 6.63 -0.49 1.53
N ILE A 253 6.81 0.05 2.73
CA ILE A 253 6.00 -0.34 3.90
C ILE A 253 4.54 0.09 3.69
N GLN A 254 4.25 1.27 3.15
CA GLN A 254 2.88 1.67 2.81
C GLN A 254 2.21 0.70 1.83
N ALA A 255 2.94 0.25 0.81
CA ALA A 255 2.43 -0.77 -0.12
C ALA A 255 2.14 -2.10 0.59
N LEU A 256 3.06 -2.54 1.47
CA LEU A 256 2.88 -3.77 2.25
C LEU A 256 1.66 -3.69 3.18
N GLU A 257 1.42 -2.56 3.85
CA GLU A 257 0.25 -2.32 4.68
C GLU A 257 -1.06 -2.42 3.87
N ALA A 258 -1.10 -1.83 2.67
CA ALA A 258 -2.25 -1.95 1.77
C ALA A 258 -2.49 -3.41 1.35
N ILE A 259 -1.44 -4.14 0.97
CA ILE A 259 -1.52 -5.56 0.59
C ILE A 259 -2.02 -6.40 1.77
N LYS A 260 -1.46 -6.24 2.97
CA LYS A 260 -1.91 -6.96 4.18
C LYS A 260 -3.38 -6.69 4.49
N TYR A 261 -3.80 -5.42 4.41
CA TYR A 261 -5.20 -5.05 4.63
C TYR A 261 -6.14 -5.74 3.64
N ILE A 262 -5.85 -5.68 2.33
CA ILE A 262 -6.67 -6.26 1.27
C ILE A 262 -6.75 -7.78 1.42
N LEU A 263 -5.65 -8.43 1.73
CA LEU A 263 -5.60 -9.88 1.93
C LEU A 263 -6.26 -10.33 3.24
N GLY A 264 -6.32 -9.45 4.25
CA GLY A 264 -6.75 -9.79 5.60
C GLY A 264 -5.73 -10.66 6.34
N ILE A 265 -4.44 -10.39 6.18
CA ILE A 265 -3.35 -11.19 6.74
C ILE A 265 -2.38 -10.36 7.59
N GLY A 266 -1.71 -11.03 8.53
CA GLY A 266 -0.70 -10.42 9.38
C GLY A 266 -1.27 -9.36 10.31
N GLU A 267 -0.41 -8.52 10.86
CA GLU A 267 -0.76 -7.39 11.73
C GLU A 267 -0.49 -6.08 11.01
N LEU A 268 -1.44 -5.14 11.07
CA LEU A 268 -1.28 -3.79 10.56
C LEU A 268 -0.62 -2.88 11.61
N LEU A 269 -0.09 -1.76 11.15
CA LEU A 269 0.41 -0.68 12.01
C LEU A 269 -0.73 0.18 12.58
N THR A 270 -1.86 -0.44 12.93
CA THR A 270 -3.01 0.24 13.56
C THR A 270 -2.73 0.51 15.03
N GLY A 271 -2.92 1.76 15.47
CA GLY A 271 -2.55 2.18 16.82
C GLY A 271 -1.04 2.15 17.09
N LYS A 272 -0.24 2.01 16.06
CA LYS A 272 1.22 1.92 16.11
C LYS A 272 1.84 2.83 15.05
N MET A 273 2.97 3.42 15.36
CA MET A 273 3.78 4.14 14.37
C MET A 273 5.16 3.51 14.31
N PHE A 274 5.49 2.93 13.17
CA PHE A 274 6.85 2.49 12.88
C PHE A 274 7.71 3.70 12.53
N ILE A 275 8.88 3.77 13.14
CA ILE A 275 9.85 4.88 12.95
C ILE A 275 11.21 4.26 12.69
N ILE A 276 11.91 4.76 11.68
CA ILE A 276 13.28 4.38 11.33
C ILE A 276 14.19 5.61 11.28
N ASP A 277 15.38 5.47 11.86
CA ASP A 277 16.52 6.35 11.64
C ASP A 277 17.50 5.65 10.69
N GLY A 278 17.58 6.13 9.46
CA GLY A 278 18.41 5.54 8.42
C GLY A 278 19.92 5.77 8.60
N LEU A 279 20.34 6.70 9.48
CA LEU A 279 21.77 6.88 9.80
C LEU A 279 22.26 5.78 10.73
N SER A 280 21.48 5.43 11.73
CA SER A 280 21.85 4.41 12.72
C SER A 280 21.23 3.06 12.45
N MET A 281 20.31 2.97 11.49
CA MET A 281 19.45 1.80 11.21
C MET A 281 18.61 1.35 12.42
N LYS A 282 18.41 2.23 13.39
CA LYS A 282 17.54 1.96 14.54
C LYS A 282 16.09 2.10 14.14
N THR A 283 15.28 1.15 14.59
CA THR A 283 13.83 1.18 14.42
C THR A 283 13.15 1.19 15.78
N ARG A 284 11.99 1.83 15.85
CA ARG A 284 11.12 1.79 17.03
C ARG A 284 9.66 1.76 16.62
N ILE A 285 8.83 1.17 17.46
CA ILE A 285 7.36 1.25 17.38
C ILE A 285 6.90 2.16 18.52
N ALA A 286 6.21 3.24 18.16
CA ALA A 286 5.47 4.03 19.15
C ALA A 286 4.01 3.53 19.15
N GLU A 287 3.48 3.21 20.34
CA GLU A 287 2.13 2.66 20.48
C GLU A 287 1.16 3.72 20.97
N PHE A 288 -0.02 3.75 20.36
CA PHE A 288 -1.14 4.65 20.67
C PHE A 288 -2.39 3.79 20.87
N ALA A 289 -2.56 3.25 22.08
CA ALA A 289 -3.59 2.25 22.34
C ALA A 289 -5.01 2.85 22.44
N VAL A 290 -5.15 4.14 22.76
CA VAL A 290 -6.44 4.76 23.10
C VAL A 290 -6.73 5.95 22.21
N LYS A 291 -7.95 6.00 21.68
CA LYS A 291 -8.44 7.17 20.93
C LYS A 291 -8.52 8.40 21.84
N ASN A 292 -8.18 9.55 21.28
CA ASN A 292 -8.45 10.81 21.95
C ASN A 292 -9.98 11.07 21.94
N LYS A 293 -10.59 11.08 23.15
CA LYS A 293 -12.03 11.33 23.33
C LYS A 293 -12.47 12.68 22.77
N ASN A 294 -11.56 13.65 22.77
CA ASN A 294 -11.78 15.01 22.25
C ASN A 294 -11.36 15.17 20.79
N CYS A 295 -11.01 14.09 20.09
CA CYS A 295 -10.62 14.17 18.69
C CYS A 295 -11.72 14.84 17.86
N LYS A 296 -11.34 15.86 17.09
CA LYS A 296 -12.28 16.69 16.32
C LYS A 296 -13.05 15.93 15.23
N VAL A 297 -12.58 14.75 14.81
CA VAL A 297 -13.23 13.96 13.75
C VAL A 297 -13.71 12.59 14.20
N CYS A 298 -13.03 11.89 15.11
CA CYS A 298 -13.41 10.55 15.56
C CYS A 298 -13.67 10.42 17.07
N GLY A 299 -13.66 11.55 17.82
CA GLY A 299 -13.93 11.58 19.25
C GLY A 299 -15.40 11.34 19.61
N GLU A 300 -15.72 11.46 20.89
CA GLU A 300 -17.10 11.26 21.40
C GLU A 300 -18.06 12.36 20.92
N THR A 301 -17.55 13.60 20.76
CA THR A 301 -18.31 14.77 20.25
C THR A 301 -17.57 15.42 19.08
N PRO A 302 -17.56 14.79 17.90
CA PRO A 302 -16.79 15.29 16.77
C PRO A 302 -17.35 16.62 16.25
N MET A 303 -16.45 17.58 16.00
CA MET A 303 -16.80 18.88 15.43
C MET A 303 -16.76 18.87 13.90
N ILE A 304 -15.89 18.04 13.29
CA ILE A 304 -15.77 17.89 11.84
C ILE A 304 -16.70 16.76 11.41
N LYS A 305 -17.87 17.12 10.90
CA LYS A 305 -18.89 16.19 10.39
C LYS A 305 -19.07 16.28 8.89
N ASN A 306 -18.61 17.36 8.29
CA ASN A 306 -18.62 17.62 6.85
C ASN A 306 -17.34 18.36 6.49
N ILE A 307 -16.65 17.90 5.49
CA ILE A 307 -15.36 18.47 5.07
C ILE A 307 -15.50 19.87 4.51
N LYS A 308 -16.56 20.11 3.74
CA LYS A 308 -16.78 21.40 3.04
C LYS A 308 -17.01 22.57 4.02
N ASP A 309 -17.59 22.28 5.18
CA ASP A 309 -17.83 23.30 6.23
C ASP A 309 -16.51 23.79 6.88
N HIS A 310 -15.40 23.15 6.57
CA HIS A 310 -14.07 23.44 7.08
C HIS A 310 -13.01 23.57 5.97
N ALA A 311 -13.43 23.87 4.75
CA ALA A 311 -12.55 23.89 3.56
C ALA A 311 -11.33 24.81 3.72
N GLU A 312 -11.51 25.94 4.43
CA GLU A 312 -10.43 26.90 4.70
C GLU A 312 -9.24 26.30 5.47
N LYS A 313 -9.48 25.27 6.30
CA LYS A 313 -8.43 24.61 7.11
C LYS A 313 -7.52 23.72 6.25
N TYR A 314 -7.97 23.31 5.08
CA TYR A 314 -7.24 22.42 4.20
C TYR A 314 -6.64 23.15 2.99
N THR A 315 -6.63 24.47 3.02
CA THR A 315 -6.04 25.26 1.95
C THR A 315 -4.52 25.12 1.98
N ILE A 316 -3.94 24.69 0.88
CA ILE A 316 -2.49 24.68 0.69
C ILE A 316 -2.11 26.14 0.40
N ASN A 317 -1.51 26.82 1.38
CA ASN A 317 -0.88 28.09 1.10
C ASN A 317 0.39 27.79 0.25
N MET A 318 0.27 27.96 -1.04
CA MET A 318 1.41 27.99 -1.95
C MET A 318 2.22 29.26 -1.65
N CYS A 319 2.96 29.27 -0.55
CA CYS A 319 3.95 30.29 -0.31
C CYS A 319 5.07 30.09 -1.32
N GLY A 320 5.23 31.09 -2.19
CA GLY A 320 6.11 31.29 -3.30
C GLY A 320 7.32 30.38 -3.44
N PHE A 321 7.49 29.98 -4.67
CA PHE A 321 8.75 29.49 -5.24
C PHE A 321 9.84 30.55 -5.13
#